data_b5dd089acddb2b23153233c007311dc6
#
_entry.id   b5dd089acddb2b23153233c007311dc6
#
_cell.length_a   1.000
_cell.length_b   1.000
_cell.length_c   1.000
_cell.angle_alpha   90.00
_cell.angle_beta   90.00
_cell.angle_gamma   90.00
#
_symmetry.space_group_name_H-M   'P 1'
#
loop_
_entity.id
_entity.type
_entity.pdbx_description
1 polymer ?
#
loop_
_entity_poly.entity_id
_entity_poly.type
_entity_poly.pdbx_seq_one_letter_code
_entity_poly.pdbx_strand_id
1 'polypeptide(L)'
;MSILKAKNHIHRSFADRSFNWINGIILFCLAFIMLYPFWDLAVVSLSPMSYANARGLKLWPMHGVTLEAYQQVFSTTTVLTAYKNTIFRTLVGTSISIVMYFCAAYPLGKKELPFRRAFSLYFLVPMFFTGGMVPEFLVYKEIGVYDTIWALILPCLMTTYNLLIVRNFVAGLPDSLEESARVDGASFAVILFQIIMPLSLPVLARKIKVNQK
;
A
#
# COMPACT_ATOMS: atom_id res chain seq x y z
N MET A 1 29.10 -35.22 -18.05
CA MET A 1 27.72 -35.77 -18.02
C MET A 1 26.78 -34.61 -18.36
N SER A 2 26.47 -34.45 -19.66
CA SER A 2 25.74 -33.30 -20.21
C SER A 2 24.24 -33.55 -20.06
N ILE A 3 23.61 -32.74 -19.26
CA ILE A 3 22.14 -32.72 -19.13
C ILE A 3 21.59 -31.99 -20.36
N LEU A 4 21.09 -32.79 -21.30
CA LEU A 4 20.38 -32.34 -22.50
C LEU A 4 19.18 -31.48 -22.09
N LYS A 5 19.27 -30.16 -22.31
CA LYS A 5 18.16 -29.20 -22.26
C LYS A 5 17.18 -29.57 -23.38
N ALA A 6 16.20 -30.41 -23.08
CA ALA A 6 15.08 -30.69 -23.97
C ALA A 6 14.31 -29.39 -24.20
N LYS A 7 14.54 -28.75 -25.34
CA LYS A 7 13.79 -27.60 -25.83
C LYS A 7 12.45 -28.15 -26.32
N ASN A 8 11.45 -28.21 -25.41
CA ASN A 8 10.08 -28.53 -25.78
C ASN A 8 9.57 -27.49 -26.78
N HIS A 9 9.70 -27.81 -28.06
CA HIS A 9 9.04 -27.09 -29.15
C HIS A 9 7.57 -27.51 -29.14
N ILE A 10 6.74 -26.79 -28.33
CA ILE A 10 5.30 -26.95 -28.42
C ILE A 10 4.88 -26.39 -29.78
N HIS A 11 4.49 -27.31 -30.70
CA HIS A 11 3.89 -26.92 -31.97
C HIS A 11 2.61 -26.15 -31.69
N ARG A 12 2.67 -24.84 -31.84
CA ARG A 12 1.48 -23.97 -31.70
C ARG A 12 0.53 -24.31 -32.84
N SER A 13 -0.62 -24.89 -32.51
CA SER A 13 -1.70 -25.15 -33.43
C SER A 13 -2.21 -23.85 -34.06
N PHE A 14 -2.82 -23.93 -35.24
CA PHE A 14 -3.46 -22.78 -35.88
C PHE A 14 -4.52 -22.15 -34.97
N ALA A 15 -5.24 -22.97 -34.21
CA ALA A 15 -6.21 -22.55 -33.20
C ALA A 15 -5.56 -21.71 -32.07
N ASP A 16 -4.37 -22.09 -31.59
CA ASP A 16 -3.64 -21.34 -30.57
C ASP A 16 -3.21 -19.95 -31.07
N ARG A 17 -2.85 -19.88 -32.35
CA ARG A 17 -2.47 -18.60 -32.98
C ARG A 17 -3.68 -17.66 -33.10
N SER A 18 -4.81 -18.18 -33.58
CA SER A 18 -6.06 -17.42 -33.70
C SER A 18 -6.57 -16.96 -32.34
N PHE A 19 -6.53 -17.82 -31.34
CA PHE A 19 -6.90 -17.48 -29.96
C PHE A 19 -6.02 -16.34 -29.42
N ASN A 20 -4.70 -16.42 -29.59
CA ASN A 20 -3.77 -15.39 -29.11
C ASN A 20 -3.99 -14.06 -29.80
N TRP A 21 -4.32 -14.04 -31.10
CA TRP A 21 -4.63 -12.81 -31.83
C TRP A 21 -5.93 -12.18 -31.35
N ILE A 22 -7.01 -12.98 -31.20
CA ILE A 22 -8.31 -12.53 -30.71
C ILE A 22 -8.17 -11.99 -29.29
N ASN A 23 -7.51 -12.74 -28.42
CA ASN A 23 -7.24 -12.31 -27.04
C ASN A 23 -6.39 -11.03 -26.99
N GLY A 24 -5.38 -10.93 -27.85
CA GLY A 24 -4.55 -9.71 -27.98
C GLY A 24 -5.38 -8.49 -28.39
N ILE A 25 -6.29 -8.63 -29.34
CA ILE A 25 -7.18 -7.54 -29.77
C ILE A 25 -8.12 -7.15 -28.63
N ILE A 26 -8.73 -8.11 -27.95
CA ILE A 26 -9.63 -7.84 -26.81
C ILE A 26 -8.88 -7.11 -25.71
N LEU A 27 -7.68 -7.57 -25.33
CA LEU A 27 -6.89 -6.93 -24.30
C LEU A 27 -6.43 -5.52 -24.71
N PHE A 28 -6.09 -5.33 -25.99
CA PHE A 28 -5.75 -4.01 -26.53
C PHE A 28 -6.93 -3.04 -26.45
N CYS A 29 -8.12 -3.49 -26.87
CA CYS A 29 -9.34 -2.68 -26.77
C CYS A 29 -9.68 -2.33 -25.32
N LEU A 30 -9.57 -3.30 -24.40
CA LEU A 30 -9.78 -3.07 -22.96
C LEU A 30 -8.79 -2.07 -22.41
N ALA A 31 -7.51 -2.20 -22.75
CA ALA A 31 -6.48 -1.26 -22.33
C ALA A 31 -6.77 0.17 -22.83
N PHE A 32 -7.21 0.29 -24.10
CA PHE A 32 -7.57 1.59 -24.67
C PHE A 32 -8.77 2.22 -23.97
N ILE A 33 -9.81 1.43 -23.68
CA ILE A 33 -10.99 1.89 -22.91
C ILE A 33 -10.57 2.34 -21.50
N MET A 34 -9.70 1.58 -20.85
CA MET A 34 -9.20 1.93 -19.51
C MET A 34 -8.30 3.17 -19.50
N LEU A 35 -7.58 3.45 -20.58
CA LEU A 35 -6.74 4.65 -20.70
C LEU A 35 -7.55 5.91 -21.04
N TYR A 36 -8.74 5.77 -21.63
CA TYR A 36 -9.56 6.90 -22.07
C TYR A 36 -9.88 7.90 -20.93
N PRO A 37 -10.29 7.49 -19.71
CA PRO A 37 -10.55 8.45 -18.61
C PRO A 37 -9.33 9.29 -18.25
N PHE A 38 -8.12 8.73 -18.30
CA PHE A 38 -6.88 9.46 -18.04
C PHE A 38 -6.57 10.45 -19.16
N TRP A 39 -6.83 10.04 -20.41
CA TRP A 39 -6.71 10.93 -21.56
C TRP A 39 -7.70 12.09 -21.48
N ASP A 40 -8.97 11.81 -21.18
CA ASP A 40 -10.00 12.84 -21.00
C ASP A 40 -9.61 13.86 -19.91
N LEU A 41 -9.11 13.40 -18.76
CA LEU A 41 -8.59 14.27 -17.70
C LEU A 41 -7.44 15.15 -18.20
N ALA A 42 -6.49 14.60 -18.95
CA ALA A 42 -5.38 15.35 -19.50
C ALA A 42 -5.86 16.42 -20.50
N VAL A 43 -6.81 16.07 -21.36
CA VAL A 43 -7.42 17.02 -22.32
C VAL A 43 -8.18 18.12 -21.59
N VAL A 44 -8.98 17.76 -20.59
CA VAL A 44 -9.75 18.73 -19.78
C VAL A 44 -8.82 19.67 -19.02
N SER A 45 -7.77 19.15 -18.40
CA SER A 45 -6.82 19.95 -17.61
C SER A 45 -6.05 20.99 -18.45
N LEU A 46 -5.92 20.74 -19.75
CA LEU A 46 -5.27 21.63 -20.71
C LEU A 46 -6.26 22.46 -21.52
N SER A 47 -7.56 22.38 -21.22
CA SER A 47 -8.61 23.07 -21.96
C SER A 47 -9.17 24.26 -21.18
N PRO A 48 -9.69 25.31 -21.85
CA PRO A 48 -10.42 26.39 -21.19
C PRO A 48 -11.63 25.88 -20.40
N MET A 49 -11.99 26.59 -19.32
CA MET A 49 -13.09 26.20 -18.44
C MET A 49 -14.43 26.02 -19.18
N SER A 50 -14.66 26.80 -20.24
CA SER A 50 -15.85 26.67 -21.10
C SER A 50 -15.95 25.30 -21.78
N TYR A 51 -14.84 24.76 -22.21
CA TYR A 51 -14.77 23.44 -22.85
C TYR A 51 -14.76 22.29 -21.82
N ALA A 52 -14.17 22.52 -20.63
CA ALA A 52 -14.15 21.53 -19.55
C ALA A 52 -15.55 21.05 -19.17
N ASN A 53 -16.56 21.95 -19.19
CA ASN A 53 -17.94 21.68 -18.85
C ASN A 53 -18.79 21.17 -20.04
N ALA A 54 -18.24 21.10 -21.24
CA ALA A 54 -18.95 20.61 -22.42
C ALA A 54 -19.23 19.09 -22.28
N ARG A 55 -20.42 18.68 -22.71
CA ARG A 55 -20.80 17.25 -22.73
C ARG A 55 -20.24 16.60 -24.00
N GLY A 56 -19.76 15.36 -23.88
CA GLY A 56 -19.31 14.54 -25.00
C GLY A 56 -17.89 13.99 -24.81
N LEU A 57 -17.45 13.18 -25.77
CA LEU A 57 -16.10 12.60 -25.80
C LEU A 57 -15.08 13.71 -26.15
N LYS A 58 -14.07 13.88 -25.29
CA LYS A 58 -13.04 14.88 -25.45
C LYS A 58 -11.74 14.20 -25.89
N LEU A 59 -11.48 14.27 -27.21
CA LEU A 59 -10.29 13.63 -27.79
C LEU A 59 -9.11 14.58 -27.89
N TRP A 60 -9.36 15.90 -27.98
CA TRP A 60 -8.34 16.93 -28.14
C TRP A 60 -8.78 18.26 -27.50
N PRO A 61 -7.85 19.10 -26.99
CA PRO A 61 -8.19 20.42 -26.46
C PRO A 61 -8.70 21.31 -27.61
N MET A 62 -10.01 21.50 -27.69
CA MET A 62 -10.61 22.47 -28.62
C MET A 62 -10.51 23.88 -28.01
N HIS A 63 -10.40 24.89 -28.83
CA HIS A 63 -10.24 26.30 -28.42
C HIS A 63 -8.88 26.69 -27.79
N GLY A 64 -7.85 25.90 -28.02
CA GLY A 64 -6.48 26.18 -27.57
C GLY A 64 -6.08 25.47 -26.29
N VAL A 65 -4.76 25.37 -26.07
CA VAL A 65 -4.18 24.81 -24.84
C VAL A 65 -4.01 25.93 -23.83
N THR A 66 -4.59 25.79 -22.64
CA THR A 66 -4.45 26.74 -21.53
C THR A 66 -3.96 26.05 -20.26
N LEU A 67 -3.29 26.79 -19.39
CA LEU A 67 -2.87 26.33 -18.08
C LEU A 67 -3.71 26.95 -16.95
N GLU A 68 -4.87 27.51 -17.28
CA GLU A 68 -5.75 28.18 -16.33
C GLU A 68 -6.14 27.27 -15.15
N ALA A 69 -6.48 26.01 -15.46
CA ALA A 69 -6.82 25.04 -14.42
C ALA A 69 -5.67 24.81 -13.42
N TYR A 70 -4.45 24.72 -13.92
CA TYR A 70 -3.26 24.56 -13.06
C TYR A 70 -2.98 25.83 -12.25
N GLN A 71 -3.09 27.00 -12.87
CA GLN A 71 -2.92 28.28 -12.17
C GLN A 71 -3.94 28.41 -11.04
N GLN A 72 -5.20 28.07 -11.28
CA GLN A 72 -6.26 28.09 -10.27
C GLN A 72 -5.99 27.11 -9.13
N VAL A 73 -5.54 25.89 -9.44
CA VAL A 73 -5.20 24.88 -8.44
C VAL A 73 -4.04 25.36 -7.57
N PHE A 74 -2.96 25.86 -8.16
CA PHE A 74 -1.78 26.31 -7.42
C PHE A 74 -1.98 27.66 -6.70
N SER A 75 -2.91 28.49 -7.14
CA SER A 75 -3.28 29.73 -6.42
C SER A 75 -4.13 29.46 -5.18
N THR A 76 -4.70 28.25 -5.06
CA THR A 76 -5.57 27.90 -3.96
C THR A 76 -4.77 27.33 -2.78
N THR A 77 -4.74 28.03 -1.65
CA THR A 77 -4.04 27.60 -0.42
C THR A 77 -4.50 26.24 0.10
N THR A 78 -5.76 25.88 -0.17
CA THR A 78 -6.35 24.57 0.24
C THR A 78 -5.58 23.38 -0.36
N VAL A 79 -5.18 23.46 -1.64
CA VAL A 79 -4.46 22.37 -2.31
C VAL A 79 -3.07 22.18 -1.69
N LEU A 80 -2.35 23.27 -1.47
CA LEU A 80 -1.02 23.23 -0.83
C LEU A 80 -1.11 22.68 0.59
N THR A 81 -2.12 23.08 1.34
CA THR A 81 -2.37 22.55 2.70
C THR A 81 -2.71 21.06 2.66
N ALA A 82 -3.54 20.62 1.71
CA ALA A 82 -3.87 19.21 1.53
C ALA A 82 -2.63 18.36 1.20
N TYR A 83 -1.75 18.84 0.32
CA TYR A 83 -0.48 18.17 0.01
C TYR A 83 0.41 18.07 1.25
N LYS A 84 0.58 19.15 1.99
CA LYS A 84 1.36 19.17 3.23
C LYS A 84 0.83 18.14 4.25
N ASN A 85 -0.48 18.12 4.45
CA ASN A 85 -1.13 17.19 5.38
C ASN A 85 -0.96 15.74 4.91
N THR A 86 -1.08 15.48 3.60
CA THR A 86 -0.90 14.14 3.02
C THR A 86 0.55 13.65 3.18
N ILE A 87 1.53 14.51 2.89
CA ILE A 87 2.95 14.17 3.08
C ILE A 87 3.25 13.89 4.55
N PHE A 88 2.79 14.75 5.44
CA PHE A 88 2.98 14.57 6.88
C PHE A 88 2.34 13.27 7.37
N ARG A 89 1.06 13.03 7.03
CA ARG A 89 0.34 11.80 7.38
C ARG A 89 1.07 10.56 6.87
N THR A 90 1.55 10.59 5.62
CA THR A 90 2.24 9.44 5.03
C THR A 90 3.58 9.18 5.73
N LEU A 91 4.41 10.20 5.91
CA LEU A 91 5.72 10.01 6.53
C LEU A 91 5.61 9.61 8.00
N VAL A 92 4.84 10.37 8.78
CA VAL A 92 4.70 10.12 10.23
C VAL A 92 3.91 8.83 10.47
N GLY A 93 2.77 8.66 9.80
CA GLY A 93 1.94 7.47 9.96
C GLY A 93 2.68 6.19 9.58
N THR A 94 3.41 6.18 8.44
CA THR A 94 4.19 5.02 8.02
C THR A 94 5.32 4.70 8.99
N SER A 95 6.06 5.71 9.45
CA SER A 95 7.17 5.51 10.39
C SER A 95 6.69 4.90 11.71
N ILE A 96 5.62 5.45 12.28
CA ILE A 96 5.03 4.92 13.52
C ILE A 96 4.48 3.51 13.29
N SER A 97 3.77 3.28 12.18
CA SER A 97 3.21 1.96 11.84
C SER A 97 4.29 0.88 11.75
N ILE A 98 5.40 1.17 11.09
CA ILE A 98 6.52 0.22 10.97
C ILE A 98 7.04 -0.18 12.35
N VAL A 99 7.32 0.80 13.21
CA VAL A 99 7.79 0.54 14.57
C VAL A 99 6.78 -0.30 15.34
N MET A 100 5.49 0.05 15.31
CA MET A 100 4.42 -0.69 16.00
C MET A 100 4.30 -2.13 15.49
N TYR A 101 4.35 -2.33 14.16
CA TYR A 101 4.30 -3.69 13.60
C TYR A 101 5.44 -4.55 14.11
N PHE A 102 6.67 -4.04 14.15
CA PHE A 102 7.81 -4.82 14.62
C PHE A 102 7.76 -5.07 16.12
N CYS A 103 7.39 -4.08 16.92
CA CYS A 103 7.22 -4.24 18.36
C CYS A 103 6.18 -5.30 18.72
N ALA A 104 5.11 -5.41 17.93
CA ALA A 104 4.07 -6.43 18.16
C ALA A 104 4.39 -7.77 17.49
N ALA A 105 4.88 -7.78 16.25
CA ALA A 105 5.12 -8.97 15.46
C ALA A 105 6.29 -9.81 15.96
N TYR A 106 7.35 -9.16 16.46
CA TYR A 106 8.56 -9.86 16.90
C TYR A 106 8.27 -10.81 18.07
N PRO A 107 7.70 -10.38 19.21
CA PRO A 107 7.37 -11.31 20.28
C PRO A 107 6.33 -12.35 19.85
N LEU A 108 5.33 -11.97 19.05
CA LEU A 108 4.32 -12.91 18.52
C LEU A 108 4.91 -13.96 17.57
N GLY A 109 6.04 -13.67 16.94
CA GLY A 109 6.79 -14.62 16.11
C GLY A 109 7.50 -15.70 16.91
N LYS A 110 7.89 -15.40 18.15
CA LYS A 110 8.66 -16.33 19.02
C LYS A 110 7.78 -17.40 19.62
N LYS A 111 8.33 -18.64 19.71
CA LYS A 111 7.63 -19.80 20.27
C LYS A 111 7.55 -19.74 21.79
N GLU A 112 8.51 -19.08 22.41
CA GLU A 112 8.69 -18.95 23.86
C GLU A 112 7.74 -17.93 24.50
N LEU A 113 6.99 -17.15 23.70
CA LEU A 113 6.07 -16.15 24.24
C LEU A 113 4.95 -16.82 25.07
N PRO A 114 4.84 -16.54 26.37
CA PRO A 114 3.75 -17.04 27.19
C PRO A 114 2.42 -16.49 26.65
N PHE A 115 1.36 -17.29 26.73
CA PHE A 115 0.01 -16.93 26.25
C PHE A 115 -0.05 -16.49 24.76
N ARG A 116 0.88 -16.91 23.93
CA ARG A 116 0.96 -16.57 22.49
C ARG A 116 -0.38 -16.72 21.75
N ARG A 117 -1.17 -17.77 22.09
CA ARG A 117 -2.49 -17.99 21.48
C ARG A 117 -3.49 -16.90 21.86
N ALA A 118 -3.51 -16.50 23.14
CA ALA A 118 -4.40 -15.43 23.61
C ALA A 118 -4.06 -14.09 22.96
N PHE A 119 -2.77 -13.71 22.90
CA PHE A 119 -2.34 -12.52 22.19
C PHE A 119 -2.69 -12.57 20.70
N SER A 120 -2.48 -13.72 20.06
CA SER A 120 -2.84 -13.88 18.63
C SER A 120 -4.34 -13.70 18.41
N LEU A 121 -5.19 -14.27 19.28
CA LEU A 121 -6.64 -14.09 19.22
C LEU A 121 -7.04 -12.63 19.49
N TYR A 122 -6.43 -11.97 20.46
CA TYR A 122 -6.68 -10.56 20.76
C TYR A 122 -6.50 -9.67 19.53
N PHE A 123 -5.43 -9.88 18.76
CA PHE A 123 -5.21 -9.15 17.51
C PHE A 123 -6.12 -9.63 16.37
N LEU A 124 -6.58 -10.88 16.36
CA LEU A 124 -7.46 -11.41 15.31
C LEU A 124 -8.91 -10.94 15.44
N VAL A 125 -9.43 -10.80 16.67
CA VAL A 125 -10.83 -10.42 16.89
C VAL A 125 -11.23 -9.14 16.17
N PRO A 126 -10.46 -8.02 16.21
CA PRO A 126 -10.82 -6.80 15.50
C PRO A 126 -10.85 -6.94 13.96
N MET A 127 -10.25 -7.99 13.41
CA MET A 127 -10.30 -8.24 11.98
C MET A 127 -11.70 -8.70 11.52
N PHE A 128 -12.42 -9.39 12.39
CA PHE A 128 -13.74 -9.96 12.09
C PHE A 128 -14.88 -9.15 12.69
N PHE A 129 -14.61 -8.42 13.77
CA PHE A 129 -15.60 -7.64 14.49
C PHE A 129 -15.19 -6.16 14.52
N THR A 130 -15.89 -5.34 13.73
CA THR A 130 -15.72 -3.88 13.75
C THR A 130 -16.91 -3.27 14.48
N GLY A 131 -16.65 -2.26 15.30
CA GLY A 131 -17.70 -1.51 15.99
C GLY A 131 -18.56 -0.67 15.05
N GLY A 132 -18.09 -0.43 13.83
CA GLY A 132 -18.71 0.47 12.88
C GLY A 132 -18.31 1.93 13.08
N MET A 133 -18.76 2.79 12.15
CA MET A 133 -18.36 4.19 12.08
C MET A 133 -18.79 5.03 13.30
N VAL A 134 -19.96 4.75 13.86
CA VAL A 134 -20.50 5.55 14.98
C VAL A 134 -19.70 5.37 16.27
N PRO A 135 -19.45 4.13 16.77
CA PRO A 135 -18.56 3.92 17.93
C PRO A 135 -17.16 4.46 17.71
N GLU A 136 -16.60 4.31 16.51
CA GLU A 136 -15.26 4.82 16.19
C GLU A 136 -15.22 6.35 16.30
N PHE A 137 -16.21 7.05 15.76
CA PHE A 137 -16.35 8.50 15.88
C PHE A 137 -16.45 8.95 17.34
N LEU A 138 -17.26 8.26 18.16
CA LEU A 138 -17.41 8.59 19.58
C LEU A 138 -16.08 8.46 20.33
N VAL A 139 -15.33 7.39 20.08
CA VAL A 139 -14.00 7.19 20.67
C VAL A 139 -13.07 8.36 20.30
N TYR A 140 -12.99 8.76 19.01
CA TYR A 140 -12.11 9.85 18.59
C TYR A 140 -12.49 11.19 19.21
N LYS A 141 -13.79 11.42 19.40
CA LYS A 141 -14.28 12.61 20.09
C LYS A 141 -13.90 12.59 21.57
N GLU A 142 -14.03 11.46 22.22
CA GLU A 142 -13.76 11.28 23.65
C GLU A 142 -12.28 11.41 24.00
N ILE A 143 -11.39 10.84 23.16
CA ILE A 143 -9.93 10.98 23.33
C ILE A 143 -9.38 12.32 22.82
N GLY A 144 -10.25 13.21 22.28
CA GLY A 144 -9.87 14.56 21.89
C GLY A 144 -9.06 14.65 20.58
N VAL A 145 -9.03 13.62 19.75
CA VAL A 145 -8.31 13.65 18.46
C VAL A 145 -9.21 14.00 17.28
N TYR A 146 -10.51 14.15 17.51
CA TYR A 146 -11.46 14.57 16.49
C TYR A 146 -11.05 15.92 15.88
N ASP A 147 -11.21 16.06 14.57
CA ASP A 147 -10.82 17.25 13.78
C ASP A 147 -9.31 17.58 13.83
N THR A 148 -8.48 16.59 14.11
CA THR A 148 -7.03 16.73 14.06
C THR A 148 -6.43 15.77 13.03
N ILE A 149 -5.18 16.01 12.63
CA ILE A 149 -4.47 15.09 11.71
C ILE A 149 -4.29 13.69 12.31
N TRP A 150 -4.33 13.57 13.64
CA TRP A 150 -4.24 12.31 14.36
C TRP A 150 -5.46 11.41 14.14
N ALA A 151 -6.65 12.00 13.93
CA ALA A 151 -7.85 11.22 13.56
C ALA A 151 -7.66 10.45 12.24
N LEU A 152 -6.79 10.93 11.35
CA LEU A 152 -6.46 10.27 10.10
C LEU A 152 -5.31 9.26 10.21
N ILE A 153 -4.44 9.42 11.21
CA ILE A 153 -3.25 8.59 11.40
C ILE A 153 -3.57 7.38 12.28
N LEU A 154 -4.21 7.58 13.43
CA LEU A 154 -4.44 6.55 14.46
C LEU A 154 -5.15 5.29 13.94
N PRO A 155 -6.24 5.38 13.15
CA PRO A 155 -6.94 4.19 12.65
C PRO A 155 -6.08 3.33 11.73
N CYS A 156 -5.15 3.96 11.03
CA CYS A 156 -4.31 3.32 10.01
C CYS A 156 -2.98 2.79 10.57
N LEU A 157 -2.66 3.07 11.85
CA LEU A 157 -1.36 2.70 12.44
C LEU A 157 -1.14 1.19 12.46
N MET A 158 -2.15 0.40 12.78
CA MET A 158 -2.01 -1.04 12.89
C MET A 158 -3.22 -1.78 12.35
N THR A 159 -3.03 -2.55 11.31
CA THR A 159 -4.01 -3.50 10.79
C THR A 159 -3.58 -4.92 11.12
N THR A 160 -4.51 -5.75 11.55
CA THR A 160 -4.22 -7.16 11.90
C THR A 160 -3.60 -7.92 10.74
N TYR A 161 -4.08 -7.68 9.52
CA TYR A 161 -3.55 -8.33 8.33
C TYR A 161 -2.05 -8.07 8.14
N ASN A 162 -1.62 -6.81 8.24
CA ASN A 162 -0.20 -6.47 8.12
C ASN A 162 0.63 -7.02 9.29
N LEU A 163 0.08 -6.97 10.51
CA LEU A 163 0.72 -7.56 11.68
C LEU A 163 1.02 -9.05 11.48
N LEU A 164 0.05 -9.83 11.02
CA LEU A 164 0.22 -11.26 10.77
C LEU A 164 1.28 -11.57 9.73
N ILE A 165 1.42 -10.72 8.72
CA ILE A 165 2.43 -10.93 7.69
C ILE A 165 3.82 -10.61 8.22
N VAL A 166 3.99 -9.50 8.95
CA VAL A 166 5.27 -9.18 9.59
C VAL A 166 5.64 -10.28 10.58
N ARG A 167 4.68 -10.75 11.39
CA ARG A 167 4.86 -11.88 12.30
C ARG A 167 5.34 -13.15 11.58
N ASN A 168 4.67 -13.53 10.49
CA ASN A 168 5.04 -14.74 9.75
C ASN A 168 6.44 -14.60 9.10
N PHE A 169 6.79 -13.40 8.68
CA PHE A 169 8.15 -13.14 8.18
C PHE A 169 9.18 -13.27 9.29
N VAL A 170 8.95 -12.64 10.44
CA VAL A 170 9.85 -12.73 11.61
C VAL A 170 9.99 -14.17 12.08
N ALA A 171 8.90 -14.93 12.13
CA ALA A 171 8.91 -16.35 12.51
C ALA A 171 9.66 -17.25 11.52
N GLY A 172 9.86 -16.79 10.28
CA GLY A 172 10.63 -17.50 9.25
C GLY A 172 12.13 -17.15 9.23
N LEU A 173 12.58 -16.20 10.04
CA LEU A 173 14.00 -15.88 10.14
C LEU A 173 14.75 -16.97 10.92
N PRO A 174 15.98 -17.33 10.53
CA PRO A 174 16.80 -18.29 11.26
C PRO A 174 17.09 -17.83 12.68
N ASP A 175 16.86 -18.68 13.66
CA ASP A 175 17.12 -18.38 15.07
C ASP A 175 18.62 -18.10 15.34
N SER A 176 19.53 -18.67 14.51
CA SER A 176 20.98 -18.45 14.58
C SER A 176 21.38 -16.98 14.48
N LEU A 177 20.63 -16.14 13.76
CA LEU A 177 20.91 -14.70 13.67
C LEU A 177 20.75 -14.00 15.02
N GLU A 178 19.74 -14.39 15.76
CA GLU A 178 19.46 -13.83 17.09
C GLU A 178 20.39 -14.42 18.15
N GLU A 179 20.66 -15.72 18.08
CA GLU A 179 21.61 -16.39 18.97
C GLU A 179 23.00 -15.80 18.88
N SER A 180 23.51 -15.59 17.65
CA SER A 180 24.81 -14.94 17.44
C SER A 180 24.84 -13.54 18.05
N ALA A 181 23.81 -12.72 17.80
CA ALA A 181 23.73 -11.37 18.34
C ALA A 181 23.65 -11.37 19.88
N ARG A 182 22.99 -12.34 20.49
CA ARG A 182 22.92 -12.48 21.96
C ARG A 182 24.28 -12.88 22.56
N VAL A 183 25.03 -13.74 21.88
CA VAL A 183 26.39 -14.11 22.28
C VAL A 183 27.29 -12.87 22.25
N ASP A 184 27.11 -11.98 21.28
CA ASP A 184 27.81 -10.70 21.17
C ASP A 184 27.30 -9.64 22.19
N GLY A 185 26.37 -9.99 23.06
CA GLY A 185 25.84 -9.11 24.11
C GLY A 185 24.79 -8.10 23.63
N ALA A 186 24.22 -8.29 22.43
CA ALA A 186 23.21 -7.39 21.90
C ALA A 186 21.91 -7.43 22.74
N SER A 187 21.42 -6.26 23.11
CA SER A 187 20.12 -6.14 23.79
C SER A 187 18.96 -6.45 22.82
N PHE A 188 17.80 -6.77 23.40
CA PHE A 188 16.57 -7.00 22.62
C PHE A 188 16.25 -5.88 21.63
N ALA A 189 16.42 -4.62 22.03
CA ALA A 189 16.19 -3.47 21.16
C ALA A 189 17.17 -3.43 19.99
N VAL A 190 18.45 -3.76 20.22
CA VAL A 190 19.47 -3.83 19.17
C VAL A 190 19.12 -4.92 18.16
N ILE A 191 18.74 -6.11 18.62
CA ILE A 191 18.32 -7.22 17.75
C ILE A 191 17.12 -6.79 16.91
N LEU A 192 16.10 -6.20 17.53
CA LEU A 192 14.88 -5.79 16.83
C LEU A 192 15.15 -4.71 15.78
N PHE A 193 15.77 -3.59 16.17
CA PHE A 193 15.89 -2.42 15.32
C PHE A 193 17.08 -2.45 14.36
N GLN A 194 18.18 -3.11 14.71
CA GLN A 194 19.39 -3.12 13.89
C GLN A 194 19.56 -4.39 13.05
N ILE A 195 18.90 -5.51 13.43
CA ILE A 195 19.02 -6.77 12.71
C ILE A 195 17.71 -7.14 12.04
N ILE A 196 16.66 -7.36 12.81
CA ILE A 196 15.38 -7.92 12.31
C ILE A 196 14.67 -6.92 11.40
N MET A 197 14.54 -5.66 11.82
CA MET A 197 13.82 -4.62 11.09
C MET A 197 14.46 -4.33 9.72
N PRO A 198 15.78 -4.11 9.59
CA PRO A 198 16.40 -3.89 8.28
C PRO A 198 16.29 -5.09 7.33
N LEU A 199 16.45 -6.31 7.83
CA LEU A 199 16.27 -7.54 7.06
C LEU A 199 14.84 -7.71 6.52
N SER A 200 13.86 -7.12 7.21
CA SER A 200 12.44 -7.19 6.85
C SER A 200 11.97 -6.05 5.94
N LEU A 201 12.76 -4.99 5.75
CA LEU A 201 12.42 -3.84 4.92
C LEU A 201 11.97 -4.21 3.49
N PRO A 202 12.60 -5.15 2.77
CA PRO A 202 12.17 -5.54 1.43
C PRO A 202 10.74 -6.10 1.40
N VAL A 203 10.31 -6.79 2.44
CA VAL A 203 8.95 -7.34 2.57
C VAL A 203 7.94 -6.24 2.87
N LEU A 204 8.31 -5.28 3.71
CA LEU A 204 7.48 -4.11 4.01
C LEU A 204 7.33 -3.18 2.81
N ALA A 205 8.41 -2.90 2.08
CA ALA A 205 8.38 -2.04 0.90
C ALA A 205 7.46 -2.59 -0.20
N ARG A 206 7.40 -3.90 -0.36
CA ARG A 206 6.49 -4.58 -1.30
C ARG A 206 5.02 -4.39 -0.93
N LYS A 207 4.71 -4.17 0.35
CA LYS A 207 3.35 -4.05 0.88
C LYS A 207 2.85 -2.62 1.04
N ILE A 208 3.71 -1.67 1.35
CA ILE A 208 3.36 -0.25 1.36
C ILE A 208 2.79 0.15 -0.01
N LYS A 209 3.29 -0.45 -1.09
CA LYS A 209 2.76 -0.30 -2.45
C LYS A 209 1.33 -0.84 -2.66
N VAL A 210 0.90 -1.82 -1.88
CA VAL A 210 -0.43 -2.46 -2.06
C VAL A 210 -1.53 -1.72 -1.30
N ASN A 211 -1.21 -1.08 -0.17
CA ASN A 211 -2.18 -0.37 0.67
C ASN A 211 -2.45 1.10 0.26
N GLN A 212 -1.81 1.57 -0.81
CA GLN A 212 -2.05 2.93 -1.36
C GLN A 212 -3.01 2.94 -2.57
N LYS A 213 -3.74 1.84 -2.79
CA LYS A 213 -4.82 1.80 -3.79
C LYS A 213 -6.18 1.95 -3.14
#